data_688f1017391308b5aec9e3fa8bd1ddc6
#
_entry.id   688f1017391308b5aec9e3fa8bd1ddc6
#
_cell.length_a   1.000
_cell.length_b   1.000
_cell.length_c   1.000
_cell.angle_alpha   90.00
_cell.angle_beta   90.00
_cell.angle_gamma   90.00
#
_symmetry.space_group_name_H-M   'P 1'
#
loop_
_entity.id
_entity.type
_entity.pdbx_description
1 polymer ?
#
loop_
_entity_poly.entity_id
_entity_poly.type
_entity_poly.pdbx_seq_one_letter_code
_entity_poly.pdbx_strand_id
1 'polypeptide(L)'
;TDYRMLFPGDGIDGIKRFFLDTLMTFGKRGLACQPAIVGIGLGGNKDTCMRLGKEAACLRVVGDRNPDPEIASLEDELKEMGNSMGMGVMGISGRSMVADCHMEVAFTHTGGMPVSMHCFCLSSRRASARLHADGKAEMRPNPNWFTPYYRRESVS
;
A
#
# COMPACT_ATOMS: atom_id res chain seq x y z
N THR A 1 -6.79 -3.54 -8.64
CA THR A 1 -5.70 -2.76 -9.22
C THR A 1 -6.24 -1.74 -10.19
N ASP A 2 -5.74 -0.51 -10.09
CA ASP A 2 -5.99 0.57 -11.04
C ASP A 2 -4.69 1.29 -11.39
N TYR A 3 -4.70 2.01 -12.50
CA TYR A 3 -3.55 2.74 -13.04
C TYR A 3 -4.02 4.03 -13.71
N ARG A 4 -3.24 5.11 -13.49
CA ARG A 4 -3.47 6.37 -14.20
C ARG A 4 -2.13 7.01 -14.58
N MET A 5 -2.07 7.60 -15.75
CA MET A 5 -1.00 8.51 -16.09
C MET A 5 -1.41 9.90 -15.60
N LEU A 6 -0.76 10.37 -14.58
CA LEU A 6 -0.85 11.76 -14.13
C LEU A 6 0.24 12.58 -14.82
N PHE A 7 0.12 13.91 -14.70
CA PHE A 7 1.13 14.84 -15.17
C PHE A 7 1.80 15.53 -13.98
N PRO A 8 3.02 16.00 -14.10
CA PRO A 8 3.72 16.69 -13.00
C PRO A 8 2.92 17.85 -12.41
N GLY A 9 2.12 18.54 -13.22
CA GLY A 9 1.24 19.60 -12.77
C GLY A 9 0.09 19.16 -11.86
N ASP A 10 -0.26 17.87 -11.85
CA ASP A 10 -1.27 17.33 -10.93
C ASP A 10 -0.73 17.21 -9.49
N GLY A 11 0.59 17.06 -9.35
CA GLY A 11 1.29 17.01 -8.08
C GLY A 11 0.75 15.95 -7.10
N ILE A 12 1.00 16.18 -5.83
CA ILE A 12 0.54 15.31 -4.73
C ILE A 12 -1.00 15.27 -4.67
N ASP A 13 -1.67 16.37 -4.97
CA ASP A 13 -3.13 16.43 -4.98
C ASP A 13 -3.74 15.51 -6.05
N GLY A 14 -3.08 15.36 -7.19
CA GLY A 14 -3.46 14.40 -8.21
C GLY A 14 -3.37 12.95 -7.71
N ILE A 15 -2.30 12.63 -6.95
CA ILE A 15 -2.14 11.30 -6.33
C ILE A 15 -3.24 11.04 -5.31
N LYS A 16 -3.52 12.00 -4.43
CA LYS A 16 -4.58 11.90 -3.41
C LYS A 16 -5.95 11.71 -4.04
N ARG A 17 -6.25 12.48 -5.08
CA ARG A 17 -7.51 12.34 -5.83
C ARG A 17 -7.63 10.98 -6.49
N PHE A 18 -6.58 10.52 -7.16
CA PHE A 18 -6.55 9.18 -7.76
C PHE A 18 -6.78 8.10 -6.71
N PHE A 19 -6.13 8.19 -5.55
CA PHE A 19 -6.30 7.27 -4.44
C PHE A 19 -7.76 7.20 -3.97
N LEU A 20 -8.39 8.34 -3.69
CA LEU A 20 -9.77 8.39 -3.20
C LEU A 20 -10.77 7.88 -4.25
N ASP A 21 -10.64 8.28 -5.51
CA ASP A 21 -11.50 7.83 -6.61
C ASP A 21 -11.42 6.32 -6.79
N THR A 22 -10.20 5.78 -6.75
CA THR A 22 -9.96 4.35 -6.91
C THR A 22 -10.49 3.56 -5.72
N LEU A 23 -10.25 4.04 -4.50
CA LEU A 23 -10.72 3.40 -3.28
C LEU A 23 -12.25 3.38 -3.22
N MET A 24 -12.90 4.48 -3.60
CA MET A 24 -14.36 4.55 -3.71
C MET A 24 -14.90 3.58 -4.75
N THR A 25 -14.25 3.48 -5.90
CA THR A 25 -14.64 2.55 -6.98
C THR A 25 -14.55 1.11 -6.50
N PHE A 26 -13.50 0.77 -5.78
CA PHE A 26 -13.31 -0.58 -5.22
C PHE A 26 -14.36 -0.89 -4.15
N GLY A 27 -14.64 0.06 -3.26
CA GLY A 27 -15.67 -0.08 -2.23
C GLY A 27 -17.06 -0.32 -2.82
N LYS A 28 -17.44 0.45 -3.83
CA LYS A 28 -18.74 0.29 -4.54
C LYS A 28 -18.85 -1.03 -5.28
N ARG A 29 -17.75 -1.60 -5.75
CA ARG A 29 -17.72 -2.91 -6.42
C ARG A 29 -17.72 -4.08 -5.45
N GLY A 30 -17.82 -3.82 -4.14
CA GLY A 30 -17.85 -4.85 -3.14
C GLY A 30 -16.47 -5.47 -2.90
N LEU A 31 -15.43 -4.63 -2.78
CA LEU A 31 -14.13 -5.12 -2.32
C LEU A 31 -14.30 -5.80 -0.97
N ALA A 32 -14.27 -7.13 -1.01
CA ALA A 32 -14.39 -7.98 0.16
C ALA A 32 -13.07 -7.96 0.98
N CYS A 33 -13.13 -8.46 2.21
CA CYS A 33 -11.95 -8.65 3.07
C CYS A 33 -11.26 -7.34 3.49
N GLN A 34 -12.00 -6.26 3.56
CA GLN A 34 -11.50 -5.03 4.19
C GLN A 34 -11.34 -5.24 5.73
N PRO A 35 -10.52 -4.46 6.41
CA PRO A 35 -9.73 -3.33 5.90
C PRO A 35 -8.60 -3.84 5.01
N ALA A 36 -8.41 -3.14 3.90
CA ALA A 36 -7.43 -3.49 2.87
C ALA A 36 -6.01 -2.99 3.21
N ILE A 37 -5.01 -3.68 2.68
CA ILE A 37 -3.67 -3.12 2.53
C ILE A 37 -3.59 -2.50 1.14
N VAL A 38 -3.25 -1.22 1.10
CA VAL A 38 -3.11 -0.48 -0.14
C VAL A 38 -1.64 -0.29 -0.46
N GLY A 39 -1.25 -0.65 -1.67
CA GLY A 39 0.06 -0.38 -2.21
C GLY A 39 -0.03 0.59 -3.38
N ILE A 40 0.79 1.61 -3.35
CA ILE A 40 0.88 2.64 -4.39
C ILE A 40 2.25 2.55 -5.03
N GLY A 41 2.27 2.47 -6.35
CA GLY A 41 3.47 2.66 -7.16
C GLY A 41 3.43 4.02 -7.81
N LEU A 42 4.55 4.73 -7.78
CA LEU A 42 4.68 6.05 -8.37
C LEU A 42 5.95 6.12 -9.22
N GLY A 43 5.85 6.67 -10.41
CA GLY A 43 6.99 6.93 -11.28
C GLY A 43 7.40 5.73 -12.15
N GLY A 44 8.55 5.86 -12.82
CA GLY A 44 9.00 4.93 -13.85
C GLY A 44 8.15 4.99 -15.11
N ASN A 45 7.97 3.84 -15.73
CA ASN A 45 6.98 3.60 -16.77
C ASN A 45 5.77 2.84 -16.21
N LYS A 46 4.78 2.53 -17.05
CA LYS A 46 3.60 1.77 -16.63
C LYS A 46 3.96 0.46 -15.94
N ASP A 47 4.86 -0.32 -16.51
CA ASP A 47 5.20 -1.64 -15.98
C ASP A 47 5.92 -1.54 -14.64
N THR A 48 6.88 -0.62 -14.53
CA THR A 48 7.58 -0.32 -13.28
C THR A 48 6.61 0.15 -12.20
N CYS A 49 5.76 1.12 -12.52
CA CYS A 49 4.77 1.66 -11.61
C CYS A 49 3.82 0.58 -11.07
N MET A 50 3.31 -0.27 -11.96
CA MET A 50 2.42 -1.38 -11.58
C MET A 50 3.12 -2.40 -10.69
N ARG A 51 4.38 -2.73 -10.98
CA ARG A 51 5.18 -3.63 -10.16
C ARG A 51 5.44 -3.04 -8.77
N LEU A 52 5.86 -1.78 -8.70
CA LEU A 52 6.12 -1.08 -7.43
C LEU A 52 4.88 -1.05 -6.52
N GLY A 53 3.72 -0.70 -7.06
CA GLY A 53 2.49 -0.69 -6.28
C GLY A 53 2.10 -2.07 -5.77
N LYS A 54 2.35 -3.11 -6.55
CA LYS A 54 2.11 -4.48 -6.12
C LYS A 54 3.09 -4.93 -5.04
N GLU A 55 4.36 -4.60 -5.17
CA GLU A 55 5.38 -4.87 -4.14
C GLU A 55 5.02 -4.16 -2.83
N ALA A 56 4.65 -2.89 -2.90
CA ALA A 56 4.19 -2.12 -1.74
C ALA A 56 3.02 -2.80 -1.02
N ALA A 57 2.03 -3.30 -1.76
CA ALA A 57 0.86 -3.95 -1.18
C ALA A 57 1.14 -5.35 -0.63
N CYS A 58 2.04 -6.13 -1.28
CA CYS A 58 2.20 -7.55 -1.00
C CYS A 58 3.36 -7.84 -0.05
N LEU A 59 4.46 -7.07 -0.14
CA LEU A 59 5.72 -7.39 0.51
C LEU A 59 5.96 -6.56 1.77
N ARG A 60 5.41 -5.33 1.84
CA ARG A 60 5.50 -4.50 3.03
C ARG A 60 4.64 -5.06 4.16
N VAL A 61 5.06 -4.84 5.38
CA VAL A 61 4.37 -5.32 6.59
C VAL A 61 3.51 -4.20 7.14
N VAL A 62 2.33 -4.54 7.68
CA VAL A 62 1.47 -3.57 8.36
C VAL A 62 2.25 -2.86 9.47
N GLY A 63 2.22 -1.54 9.47
CA GLY A 63 2.98 -0.70 10.39
C GLY A 63 4.36 -0.26 9.87
N ASP A 64 4.83 -0.84 8.77
CA ASP A 64 6.07 -0.42 8.12
C ASP A 64 5.88 0.94 7.41
N ARG A 65 6.96 1.74 7.31
CA ARG A 65 6.94 3.04 6.61
C ARG A 65 8.09 3.16 5.64
N ASN A 66 7.90 3.97 4.63
CA ASN A 66 8.96 4.28 3.68
C ASN A 66 10.15 4.93 4.41
N PRO A 67 11.40 4.60 4.07
CA PRO A 67 12.58 5.25 4.65
C PRO A 67 12.68 6.75 4.29
N ASP A 68 12.05 7.17 3.19
CA ASP A 68 11.91 8.58 2.85
C ASP A 68 10.79 9.20 3.73
N PRO A 69 11.10 10.22 4.56
CA PRO A 69 10.13 10.79 5.49
C PRO A 69 8.96 11.50 4.80
N GLU A 70 9.15 12.05 3.60
CA GLU A 70 8.07 12.68 2.85
C GLU A 70 7.09 11.62 2.34
N ILE A 71 7.60 10.51 1.84
CA ILE A 71 6.77 9.39 1.39
C ILE A 71 6.08 8.72 2.59
N ALA A 72 6.79 8.53 3.71
CA ALA A 72 6.21 7.99 4.94
C ALA A 72 5.03 8.84 5.45
N SER A 73 5.18 10.16 5.42
CA SER A 73 4.11 11.09 5.79
C SER A 73 2.90 10.97 4.85
N LEU A 74 3.14 10.81 3.56
CA LEU A 74 2.08 10.61 2.58
C LEU A 74 1.37 9.26 2.75
N GLU A 75 2.09 8.19 3.11
CA GLU A 75 1.51 6.87 3.44
C GLU A 75 0.49 7.00 4.59
N ASP A 76 0.86 7.71 5.66
CA ASP A 76 -0.03 7.94 6.81
C ASP A 76 -1.23 8.82 6.45
N GLU A 77 -1.00 9.88 5.69
CA GLU A 77 -2.07 10.78 5.25
C GLU A 77 -3.08 10.04 4.36
N LEU A 78 -2.64 9.26 3.39
CA LEU A 78 -3.52 8.50 2.50
C LEU A 78 -4.32 7.45 3.28
N LYS A 79 -3.72 6.79 4.25
CA LYS A 79 -4.41 5.86 5.13
C LYS A 79 -5.54 6.55 5.90
N GLU A 80 -5.27 7.71 6.51
CA GLU A 80 -6.28 8.46 7.25
C GLU A 80 -7.37 9.00 6.33
N MET A 81 -7.01 9.51 5.16
CA MET A 81 -7.98 9.96 4.15
C MET A 81 -8.90 8.83 3.73
N GLY A 82 -8.38 7.64 3.45
CA GLY A 82 -9.16 6.47 3.08
C GLY A 82 -10.15 6.06 4.18
N ASN A 83 -9.71 6.09 5.42
CA ASN A 83 -10.54 5.75 6.58
C ASN A 83 -11.60 6.82 6.89
N SER A 84 -11.29 8.09 6.63
CA SER A 84 -12.23 9.20 6.83
C SER A 84 -13.40 9.22 5.83
N MET A 85 -13.28 8.48 4.71
CA MET A 85 -14.40 8.34 3.75
C MET A 85 -15.65 7.70 4.35
N GLY A 86 -15.54 7.00 5.49
CA GLY A 86 -16.66 6.40 6.18
C GLY A 86 -17.29 5.20 5.46
N MET A 87 -16.67 4.69 4.41
CA MET A 87 -17.20 3.52 3.66
C MET A 87 -17.14 2.22 4.46
N GLY A 88 -16.12 2.09 5.31
CA GLY A 88 -15.93 0.92 6.17
C GLY A 88 -15.73 -0.40 5.44
N VAL A 89 -15.81 -1.48 6.19
CA VAL A 89 -15.68 -2.85 5.67
C VAL A 89 -16.84 -3.15 4.72
N MET A 90 -16.52 -3.64 3.53
CA MET A 90 -17.49 -4.02 2.48
C MET A 90 -18.44 -2.88 2.06
N GLY A 91 -18.10 -1.63 2.34
CA GLY A 91 -18.94 -0.47 2.03
C GLY A 91 -20.19 -0.32 2.93
N ILE A 92 -20.20 -1.00 4.09
CA ILE A 92 -21.35 -1.01 5.01
C ILE A 92 -21.29 0.15 6.02
N SER A 93 -20.42 1.08 5.83
CA SER A 93 -20.07 2.20 6.71
C SER A 93 -19.07 1.85 7.83
N GLY A 94 -18.41 2.88 8.34
CA GLY A 94 -17.39 2.77 9.39
C GLY A 94 -16.02 3.30 8.95
N ARG A 95 -15.07 3.34 9.87
CA ARG A 95 -13.77 3.97 9.65
C ARG A 95 -12.65 3.00 9.20
N SER A 96 -12.91 1.71 9.15
CA SER A 96 -11.85 0.71 8.93
C SER A 96 -11.82 0.21 7.49
N MET A 97 -11.62 1.09 6.53
CA MET A 97 -11.50 0.71 5.12
C MET A 97 -10.07 0.31 4.73
N VAL A 98 -9.08 1.00 5.28
CA VAL A 98 -7.65 0.81 4.99
C VAL A 98 -6.93 0.39 6.27
N ALA A 99 -6.35 -0.81 6.28
CA ALA A 99 -5.51 -1.29 7.38
C ALA A 99 -4.17 -0.59 7.37
N ASP A 100 -3.56 -0.50 6.18
CA ASP A 100 -2.33 0.25 5.97
C ASP A 100 -2.19 0.68 4.51
N CYS A 101 -1.37 1.72 4.29
CA CYS A 101 -1.03 2.24 2.98
C CYS A 101 0.50 2.29 2.85
N HIS A 102 1.02 1.72 1.77
CA HIS A 102 2.45 1.71 1.49
C HIS A 102 2.71 2.27 0.09
N MET A 103 3.81 2.96 -0.09
CA MET A 103 4.18 3.55 -1.38
C MET A 103 5.62 3.21 -1.75
N GLU A 104 5.83 2.78 -2.98
CA GLU A 104 7.15 2.63 -3.59
C GLU A 104 7.26 3.58 -4.78
N VAL A 105 8.44 4.23 -4.90
CA VAL A 105 8.67 5.32 -5.84
C VAL A 105 9.86 5.02 -6.74
N ALA A 106 9.76 5.38 -8.00
CA ALA A 106 10.87 5.39 -8.94
C ALA A 106 10.97 6.75 -9.64
N PHE A 107 12.15 7.08 -10.13
CA PHE A 107 12.32 8.24 -10.99
C PHE A 107 11.49 8.09 -12.25
N THR A 108 10.95 9.20 -12.74
CA THR A 108 10.10 9.24 -13.92
C THR A 108 10.57 10.28 -14.92
N HIS A 109 10.07 10.18 -16.14
CA HIS A 109 10.28 11.22 -17.15
C HIS A 109 9.56 12.52 -16.75
N THR A 110 10.14 13.65 -17.08
CA THR A 110 9.60 14.99 -16.73
C THR A 110 8.22 15.28 -17.29
N GLY A 111 7.80 14.58 -18.32
CA GLY A 111 6.50 14.77 -18.99
C GLY A 111 5.38 13.85 -18.48
N GLY A 112 5.63 12.99 -17.51
CA GLY A 112 4.60 12.07 -17.02
C GLY A 112 4.85 11.61 -15.59
N MET A 113 3.76 11.35 -14.86
CA MET A 113 3.79 10.84 -13.49
C MET A 113 2.84 9.66 -13.38
N PRO A 114 3.27 8.46 -13.80
CA PRO A 114 2.44 7.26 -13.70
C PRO A 114 2.20 6.91 -12.24
N VAL A 115 0.98 6.57 -11.91
CA VAL A 115 0.57 6.12 -10.58
C VAL A 115 -0.26 4.86 -10.70
N SER A 116 -0.02 3.89 -9.82
CA SER A 116 -0.83 2.68 -9.69
C SER A 116 -1.29 2.48 -8.26
N MET A 117 -2.42 1.82 -8.10
CA MET A 117 -2.95 1.44 -6.79
C MET A 117 -3.38 -0.01 -6.80
N HIS A 118 -2.93 -0.73 -5.79
CA HIS A 118 -3.28 -2.13 -5.57
C HIS A 118 -3.91 -2.27 -4.19
N CYS A 119 -5.09 -2.91 -4.12
CA CYS A 119 -5.74 -3.24 -2.87
C CYS A 119 -5.64 -4.73 -2.62
N PHE A 120 -5.09 -5.09 -1.47
CA PHE A 120 -4.99 -6.47 -1.03
C PHE A 120 -5.89 -6.72 0.17
N CYS A 121 -6.45 -7.90 0.20
CA CYS A 121 -7.36 -8.34 1.24
C CYS A 121 -6.61 -8.87 2.48
N LEU A 122 -7.35 -9.48 3.36
CA LEU A 122 -6.87 -10.07 4.62
C LEU A 122 -5.66 -11.00 4.46
N SER A 123 -5.53 -11.70 3.32
CA SER A 123 -4.40 -12.60 3.06
C SER A 123 -3.02 -11.93 3.08
N SER A 124 -2.95 -10.63 2.85
CA SER A 124 -1.71 -9.85 2.98
C SER A 124 -1.37 -9.49 4.43
N ARG A 125 -2.33 -9.59 5.34
CA ARG A 125 -2.16 -9.36 6.77
C ARG A 125 -1.85 -10.68 7.43
N ARG A 126 -0.59 -10.91 7.75
CA ARG A 126 -0.09 -12.17 8.27
C ARG A 126 0.82 -11.94 9.45
N ALA A 127 0.84 -12.93 10.32
CA ALA A 127 1.78 -13.01 11.42
C ALA A 127 2.36 -14.42 11.47
N SER A 128 3.55 -14.58 11.99
CA SER A 128 4.14 -15.89 12.25
C SER A 128 4.69 -15.95 13.66
N ALA A 129 4.58 -17.13 14.27
CA ALA A 129 5.12 -17.39 15.57
C ALA A 129 5.78 -18.78 15.61
N ARG A 130 6.79 -18.94 16.46
CA ARG A 130 7.34 -20.24 16.83
C ARG A 130 6.75 -20.62 18.18
N LEU A 131 6.11 -21.77 18.24
CA LEU A 131 5.68 -22.36 19.52
C LEU A 131 6.78 -23.31 20.00
N HIS A 132 7.22 -23.12 21.23
CA HIS A 132 8.22 -23.95 21.89
C HIS A 132 7.55 -25.03 22.72
N ALA A 133 8.26 -26.14 22.99
CA ALA A 133 7.73 -27.26 23.76
C ALA A 133 7.39 -26.90 25.22
N ASP A 134 7.97 -25.81 25.74
CA ASP A 134 7.66 -25.24 27.07
C ASP A 134 6.39 -24.37 27.10
N GLY A 135 5.67 -24.27 25.98
CA GLY A 135 4.46 -23.48 25.84
C GLY A 135 4.66 -22.01 25.53
N LYS A 136 5.91 -21.55 25.37
CA LYS A 136 6.18 -20.16 25.01
C LYS A 136 5.97 -19.94 23.51
N ALA A 137 5.43 -18.78 23.16
CA ALA A 137 5.29 -18.30 21.80
C ALA A 137 6.25 -17.16 21.52
N GLU A 138 7.11 -17.34 20.53
CA GLU A 138 8.00 -16.30 20.00
C GLU A 138 7.37 -15.72 18.73
N MET A 139 6.89 -14.49 18.79
CA MET A 139 6.34 -13.81 17.61
C MET A 139 7.46 -13.41 16.66
N ARG A 140 7.28 -13.68 15.37
CA ARG A 140 8.21 -13.30 14.32
C ARG A 140 7.59 -12.20 13.48
N PRO A 141 8.30 -11.08 13.27
CA PRO A 141 7.73 -9.94 12.51
C PRO A 141 7.46 -10.30 11.04
N ASN A 142 8.25 -11.21 10.45
CA ASN A 142 8.11 -11.61 9.04
C ASN A 142 8.33 -13.10 8.84
N PRO A 143 7.59 -13.75 7.94
CA PRO A 143 7.94 -15.08 7.46
C PRO A 143 9.31 -15.03 6.75
N ASN A 144 10.22 -15.93 7.11
CA ASN A 144 11.59 -15.95 6.57
C ASN A 144 11.67 -16.06 5.03
N TRP A 145 10.63 -16.58 4.38
CA TRP A 145 10.60 -16.73 2.92
C TRP A 145 10.48 -15.41 2.15
N PHE A 146 10.11 -14.29 2.81
CA PHE A 146 10.14 -12.95 2.20
C PHE A 146 11.50 -12.28 2.23
N THR A 147 12.37 -12.70 3.13
CA THR A 147 13.69 -12.09 3.33
C THR A 147 14.54 -12.04 2.05
N PRO A 148 14.55 -13.08 1.17
CA PRO A 148 15.31 -13.03 -0.08
C PRO A 148 14.81 -11.98 -1.08
N TYR A 149 13.52 -11.62 -1.00
CA TYR A 149 12.88 -10.70 -1.95
C TYR A 149 12.83 -9.25 -1.42
N TYR A 150 13.18 -9.05 -0.15
CA TYR A 150 13.05 -7.77 0.55
C TYR A 150 14.37 -7.24 1.10
N ARG A 151 15.48 -7.59 0.50
CA ARG A 151 16.71 -6.86 0.76
C ARG A 151 16.64 -5.54 -0.02
N ARG A 152 16.27 -4.46 0.66
CA ARG A 152 16.73 -3.13 0.27
C ARG A 152 18.25 -3.17 0.42
N GLU A 153 18.96 -3.27 -0.68
CA GLU A 153 20.35 -2.85 -0.68
C GLU A 153 20.34 -1.38 -0.29
N SER A 154 20.89 -1.08 0.86
CA SER A 154 21.20 0.30 1.22
C SER A 154 22.10 0.84 0.12
N VAL A 155 21.56 1.68 -0.74
CA VAL A 155 22.37 2.46 -1.67
C VAL A 155 23.15 3.42 -0.79
N SER A 156 24.42 3.03 -0.55
CA SER A 156 25.45 3.86 0.10
C SER A 156 25.88 4.99 -0.82
#